data_b1d76afa867201f683e6209bca6002a6
#
_entry.id   b1d76afa867201f683e6209bca6002a6
#
_cell.length_a   1.000
_cell.length_b   1.000
_cell.length_c   1.000
_cell.angle_alpha   90.00
_cell.angle_beta   90.00
_cell.angle_gamma   90.00
#
_symmetry.space_group_name_H-M   'P 1'
#
loop_
_entity.id
_entity.type
_entity.pdbx_description
1 polymer ?
#
loop_
_entity_poly.entity_id
_entity_poly.type
_entity_poly.pdbx_seq_one_letter_code
_entity_poly.pdbx_strand_id
1 'polypeptide(L)'
;MKKVFILIFLFMYFSCNDDDSQSGSNQKNSFKGEVDWIRNFGGSGDETAQAVIQTSDGGFAVLGYTNSMDGELTGKDTPVNDYWLVKLDANGDMQWNKTYGGSKDDRGQSIIQTTDGGYAIVGYAMSDDGDGSNNEGFHDNWIVRLDALGNILWEKSFGFSGHDHSYDVVETSDGGFFFAGFLDVTQSEGAGNFGKGTYLTRHGVGEFWGTKLDESGNLEWRRYFGGTNNDRAHGAVQADDGGFVMAGFSESDDFDISNTKGSYDFWVVKVDETGTMLWEKSFGGSGIEISYDITKTRDGGYAIIGNTFSSDLDVSKNNGESDVWLIKIDNDGNLVWEKTFGGSGFDAARGIKTTLDGGFIIAGNSKSTDGIIEENRGENDFWVIKTDAYGNLEYQQTFGGSDLDFGFDALETSNGNILLVGETTSKDLMGIDHKGGVDLIIIYIR
;
A
#
# COMPACT_ATOMS: atom_id res chain seq x y z
N MET A 1 0.61 -69.56 52.06
CA MET A 1 0.57 -68.33 52.88
C MET A 1 1.54 -67.33 52.29
N LYS A 2 1.04 -66.39 51.54
CA LYS A 2 1.87 -65.30 50.93
C LYS A 2 1.60 -64.02 51.71
N LYS A 3 2.69 -63.47 52.33
CA LYS A 3 2.65 -62.19 53.06
C LYS A 3 2.72 -61.05 52.06
N VAL A 4 1.74 -60.14 52.10
CA VAL A 4 1.73 -58.88 51.34
C VAL A 4 2.33 -57.82 52.26
N PHE A 5 3.40 -57.16 51.79
CA PHE A 5 3.99 -55.96 52.38
C PHE A 5 3.34 -54.72 51.75
N ILE A 6 2.67 -53.93 52.58
CA ILE A 6 2.18 -52.59 52.21
C ILE A 6 3.26 -51.58 52.59
N LEU A 7 3.78 -50.86 51.58
CA LEU A 7 4.73 -49.74 51.76
C LEU A 7 3.89 -48.45 51.80
N ILE A 8 3.93 -47.76 52.96
CA ILE A 8 3.29 -46.45 53.12
C ILE A 8 4.36 -45.40 52.80
N PHE A 9 4.13 -44.59 51.74
CA PHE A 9 4.92 -43.41 51.45
C PHE A 9 4.33 -42.20 52.20
N LEU A 10 5.14 -41.63 53.08
CA LEU A 10 4.87 -40.38 53.78
C LEU A 10 5.33 -39.23 52.90
N PHE A 11 4.41 -38.40 52.40
CA PHE A 11 4.77 -37.13 51.73
C PHE A 11 4.94 -36.04 52.77
N MET A 12 6.16 -35.55 52.90
CA MET A 12 6.43 -34.30 53.61
C MET A 12 6.18 -33.12 52.64
N TYR A 13 5.24 -32.27 53.04
CA TYR A 13 5.07 -30.96 52.45
C TYR A 13 6.15 -29.99 52.97
N PHE A 14 7.07 -29.56 52.10
CA PHE A 14 7.85 -28.37 52.35
C PHE A 14 7.07 -27.16 51.77
N SER A 15 6.70 -26.22 52.66
CA SER A 15 6.22 -24.92 52.29
C SER A 15 7.42 -24.05 51.95
N CYS A 16 7.64 -23.69 50.72
CA CYS A 16 8.48 -22.55 50.33
C CYS A 16 7.58 -21.33 50.19
N ASN A 17 7.86 -20.30 50.92
CA ASN A 17 7.39 -18.96 50.65
C ASN A 17 8.17 -18.47 49.43
N ASP A 18 7.48 -18.27 48.29
CA ASP A 18 8.02 -17.53 47.16
C ASP A 18 7.63 -16.06 47.29
N ASP A 19 8.66 -15.23 47.29
CA ASP A 19 8.53 -13.79 47.16
C ASP A 19 7.82 -13.42 45.84
N ASP A 20 6.82 -12.57 45.95
CA ASP A 20 6.12 -11.92 44.84
C ASP A 20 7.09 -11.06 44.02
N SER A 21 7.71 -11.65 43.00
CA SER A 21 8.19 -10.90 41.86
C SER A 21 6.99 -10.66 40.91
N GLN A 22 6.45 -9.45 40.93
CA GLN A 22 5.51 -8.97 39.92
C GLN A 22 6.16 -9.04 38.54
N SER A 23 5.95 -10.14 37.83
CA SER A 23 6.08 -10.15 36.37
C SER A 23 4.88 -9.39 35.82
N GLY A 24 5.13 -8.17 35.34
CA GLY A 24 4.14 -7.43 34.57
C GLY A 24 3.68 -8.30 33.38
N SER A 25 2.52 -8.92 33.51
CA SER A 25 1.81 -9.49 32.36
C SER A 25 1.43 -8.31 31.48
N ASN A 26 2.13 -8.12 30.36
CA ASN A 26 1.59 -7.42 29.23
C ASN A 26 0.34 -8.20 28.81
N GLN A 27 -0.82 -7.81 29.33
CA GLN A 27 -2.08 -8.20 28.73
C GLN A 27 -2.07 -7.59 27.32
N LYS A 28 -1.80 -8.42 26.31
CA LYS A 28 -2.22 -8.08 24.95
C LYS A 28 -3.73 -7.83 25.06
N ASN A 29 -4.15 -6.58 24.86
CA ASN A 29 -5.56 -6.29 24.66
C ASN A 29 -5.99 -7.16 23.47
N SER A 30 -6.96 -8.02 23.66
CA SER A 30 -7.50 -8.81 22.56
C SER A 30 -8.20 -7.83 21.60
N PHE A 31 -7.80 -7.81 20.32
CA PHE A 31 -8.50 -7.08 19.27
C PHE A 31 -10.01 -7.40 19.32
N LYS A 32 -10.85 -6.37 19.32
CA LYS A 32 -12.31 -6.51 19.50
C LYS A 32 -13.10 -6.22 18.22
N GLY A 33 -12.47 -5.55 17.25
CA GLY A 33 -13.13 -5.08 16.04
C GLY A 33 -14.10 -3.90 16.28
N GLU A 34 -13.90 -3.13 17.36
CA GLU A 34 -14.73 -1.98 17.70
C GLU A 34 -14.05 -0.68 17.24
N VAL A 35 -14.78 0.22 16.58
CA VAL A 35 -14.29 1.55 16.24
C VAL A 35 -14.02 2.32 17.53
N ASP A 36 -12.79 2.79 17.71
CA ASP A 36 -12.39 3.64 18.83
C ASP A 36 -12.59 5.12 18.48
N TRP A 37 -12.13 5.53 17.31
CA TRP A 37 -12.33 6.87 16.80
C TRP A 37 -12.33 6.93 15.26
N ILE A 38 -13.01 7.93 14.73
CA ILE A 38 -12.95 8.35 13.32
C ILE A 38 -12.49 9.80 13.31
N ARG A 39 -11.66 10.16 12.32
CA ARG A 39 -11.22 11.53 12.08
C ARG A 39 -11.37 11.87 10.60
N ASN A 40 -11.78 13.10 10.32
CA ASN A 40 -11.66 13.71 9.03
C ASN A 40 -10.94 15.05 9.15
N PHE A 41 -10.05 15.29 8.20
CA PHE A 41 -9.29 16.52 8.10
C PHE A 41 -9.50 17.10 6.71
N GLY A 42 -9.31 18.42 6.54
CA GLY A 42 -9.40 19.09 5.26
C GLY A 42 -10.13 20.42 5.35
N GLY A 43 -10.54 20.90 4.19
CA GLY A 43 -11.23 22.17 4.02
C GLY A 43 -12.52 22.04 3.20
N SER A 44 -12.83 23.06 2.39
CA SER A 44 -14.04 23.07 1.56
C SER A 44 -13.86 22.45 0.18
N GLY A 45 -12.66 22.00 -0.18
CA GLY A 45 -12.35 21.33 -1.44
C GLY A 45 -12.40 19.80 -1.33
N ASP A 46 -11.44 19.13 -1.99
CA ASP A 46 -11.31 17.69 -1.99
C ASP A 46 -9.99 17.29 -1.30
N GLU A 47 -10.07 16.32 -0.41
CA GLU A 47 -8.94 15.71 0.29
C GLU A 47 -8.98 14.21 0.20
N THR A 48 -7.81 13.59 -0.04
CA THR A 48 -7.66 12.14 -0.04
C THR A 48 -6.60 11.71 0.95
N ALA A 49 -6.62 10.42 1.34
CA ALA A 49 -5.53 9.75 2.03
C ALA A 49 -5.14 8.51 1.23
N GLN A 50 -3.96 8.53 0.60
CA GLN A 50 -3.50 7.44 -0.25
C GLN A 50 -2.68 6.39 0.51
N ALA A 51 -1.90 6.82 1.52
CA ALA A 51 -1.03 5.94 2.27
C ALA A 51 -0.92 6.33 3.75
N VAL A 52 -0.67 5.35 4.62
CA VAL A 52 -0.47 5.57 6.06
C VAL A 52 0.66 4.72 6.60
N ILE A 53 1.43 5.31 7.51
CA ILE A 53 2.44 4.60 8.30
C ILE A 53 2.27 4.89 9.79
N GLN A 54 2.62 3.92 10.64
CA GLN A 54 2.85 4.18 12.05
C GLN A 54 4.26 4.73 12.22
N THR A 55 4.40 5.88 12.87
CA THR A 55 5.69 6.53 13.09
C THR A 55 6.37 6.01 14.37
N SER A 56 7.69 6.17 14.45
CA SER A 56 8.53 5.66 15.55
C SER A 56 8.19 6.24 16.93
N ASP A 57 7.49 7.38 16.98
CA ASP A 57 6.95 8.00 18.20
C ASP A 57 5.61 7.40 18.65
N GLY A 58 5.10 6.39 17.92
CA GLY A 58 3.83 5.72 18.17
C GLY A 58 2.62 6.41 17.57
N GLY A 59 2.80 7.56 16.92
CA GLY A 59 1.77 8.27 16.15
C GLY A 59 1.64 7.74 14.73
N PHE A 60 1.08 8.58 13.83
CA PHE A 60 0.84 8.20 12.44
C PHE A 60 1.22 9.34 11.49
N ALA A 61 1.60 8.98 10.27
CA ALA A 61 1.74 9.92 9.16
C ALA A 61 0.87 9.44 8.00
N VAL A 62 0.04 10.32 7.48
CA VAL A 62 -0.92 10.06 6.40
C VAL A 62 -0.56 10.95 5.23
N LEU A 63 -0.34 10.38 4.06
CA LEU A 63 -0.08 11.09 2.83
C LEU A 63 -1.25 10.95 1.86
N GLY A 64 -1.56 12.03 1.21
CA GLY A 64 -2.49 12.11 0.09
C GLY A 64 -2.29 13.41 -0.66
N TYR A 65 -3.38 14.02 -1.09
CA TYR A 65 -3.35 15.32 -1.75
C TYR A 65 -4.62 16.13 -1.44
N THR A 66 -4.56 17.45 -1.65
CA THR A 66 -5.65 18.37 -1.37
C THR A 66 -5.68 19.56 -2.32
N ASN A 67 -6.87 20.00 -2.70
CA ASN A 67 -7.09 21.26 -3.40
C ASN A 67 -7.71 22.37 -2.52
N SER A 68 -7.96 22.12 -1.24
CA SER A 68 -8.50 23.12 -0.31
C SER A 68 -7.49 24.22 0.02
N MET A 69 -8.03 25.41 0.30
CA MET A 69 -7.27 26.59 0.75
C MET A 69 -7.71 27.09 2.13
N ASP A 70 -8.58 26.35 2.79
CA ASP A 70 -9.17 26.70 4.10
C ASP A 70 -9.16 25.50 5.05
N GLY A 71 -9.87 25.59 6.18
CA GLY A 71 -9.88 24.54 7.18
C GLY A 71 -8.52 24.37 7.85
N GLU A 72 -7.98 23.15 7.87
CA GLU A 72 -6.65 22.86 8.40
C GLU A 72 -5.51 23.27 7.44
N LEU A 73 -5.82 23.71 6.22
CA LEU A 73 -4.86 24.02 5.14
C LEU A 73 -4.49 25.50 5.05
N THR A 74 -4.29 26.12 6.19
CA THR A 74 -3.92 27.54 6.25
C THR A 74 -2.55 27.78 5.62
N GLY A 75 -2.50 28.62 4.58
CA GLY A 75 -1.27 29.00 3.90
C GLY A 75 -1.09 28.44 2.49
N LYS A 76 -1.96 27.54 2.06
CA LYS A 76 -2.05 27.13 0.65
C LYS A 76 -2.73 28.27 -0.13
N ASP A 77 -2.17 28.64 -1.28
CA ASP A 77 -2.55 29.82 -2.05
C ASP A 77 -3.10 29.50 -3.45
N THR A 78 -3.14 28.22 -3.84
CA THR A 78 -3.62 27.74 -5.13
C THR A 78 -4.72 26.66 -4.94
N PRO A 79 -5.83 26.70 -5.72
CA PRO A 79 -6.91 25.70 -5.63
C PRO A 79 -6.63 24.47 -6.53
N VAL A 80 -5.38 24.02 -6.59
CA VAL A 80 -4.96 22.81 -7.31
C VAL A 80 -4.53 21.75 -6.29
N ASN A 81 -4.44 20.50 -6.69
CA ASN A 81 -3.93 19.49 -5.80
C ASN A 81 -2.44 19.70 -5.52
N ASP A 82 -2.07 19.63 -4.24
CA ASP A 82 -0.71 19.47 -3.77
C ASP A 82 -0.64 18.20 -2.92
N TYR A 83 0.53 17.57 -2.81
CA TYR A 83 0.76 16.56 -1.79
C TYR A 83 0.36 17.10 -0.43
N TRP A 84 -0.31 16.32 0.36
CA TRP A 84 -0.69 16.69 1.71
C TRP A 84 -0.26 15.63 2.71
N LEU A 85 0.63 16.01 3.60
CA LEU A 85 1.14 15.17 4.67
C LEU A 85 0.58 15.64 6.00
N VAL A 86 -0.13 14.74 6.69
CA VAL A 86 -0.72 14.95 8.00
C VAL A 86 0.00 14.06 9.02
N LYS A 87 0.58 14.68 10.07
CA LYS A 87 1.20 13.97 11.19
C LYS A 87 0.26 13.99 12.39
N LEU A 88 -0.04 12.81 12.92
CA LEU A 88 -0.90 12.61 14.07
C LEU A 88 -0.11 12.03 15.25
N ASP A 89 -0.57 12.29 16.47
CA ASP A 89 -0.15 11.56 17.65
C ASP A 89 -0.80 10.16 17.73
N ALA A 90 -0.50 9.40 18.77
CA ALA A 90 -1.04 8.06 18.98
C ALA A 90 -2.56 8.02 19.26
N ASN A 91 -3.19 9.17 19.57
CA ASN A 91 -4.63 9.30 19.80
C ASN A 91 -5.39 9.75 18.53
N GLY A 92 -4.67 9.98 17.43
CA GLY A 92 -5.24 10.51 16.19
C GLY A 92 -5.44 12.03 16.20
N ASP A 93 -4.85 12.76 17.14
CA ASP A 93 -4.89 14.21 17.15
C ASP A 93 -3.77 14.79 16.27
N MET A 94 -4.11 15.77 15.42
CA MET A 94 -3.16 16.37 14.49
C MET A 94 -2.06 17.14 15.24
N GLN A 95 -0.81 16.77 14.98
CA GLN A 95 0.37 17.49 15.48
C GLN A 95 0.79 18.60 14.52
N TRP A 96 0.82 18.30 13.25
CA TRP A 96 1.09 19.24 12.16
C TRP A 96 0.59 18.67 10.82
N ASN A 97 0.43 19.55 9.84
CA ASN A 97 0.24 19.18 8.45
C ASN A 97 1.05 20.09 7.55
N LYS A 98 1.38 19.63 6.33
CA LYS A 98 2.08 20.40 5.30
C LYS A 98 1.64 19.99 3.92
N THR A 99 1.62 20.96 3.03
CA THR A 99 1.46 20.74 1.60
C THR A 99 2.79 20.91 0.89
N TYR A 100 2.99 20.16 -0.21
CA TYR A 100 4.16 20.26 -1.09
C TYR A 100 3.66 20.24 -2.52
N GLY A 101 4.08 21.21 -3.33
CA GLY A 101 3.65 21.35 -4.70
C GLY A 101 3.94 22.74 -5.25
N GLY A 102 3.24 23.09 -6.30
CA GLY A 102 3.39 24.36 -6.97
C GLY A 102 2.10 24.90 -7.57
N SER A 103 2.18 25.45 -8.79
CA SER A 103 1.03 26.10 -9.42
C SER A 103 0.10 25.14 -10.19
N LYS A 104 0.43 23.82 -10.27
CA LYS A 104 -0.31 22.83 -11.02
C LYS A 104 -0.67 21.63 -10.14
N ASP A 105 -1.23 20.56 -10.76
CA ASP A 105 -1.71 19.34 -10.08
C ASP A 105 -0.56 18.44 -9.64
N ASP A 106 -0.41 18.23 -8.32
CA ASP A 106 0.62 17.41 -7.71
C ASP A 106 -0.03 16.44 -6.72
N ARG A 107 0.18 15.10 -6.85
CA ARG A 107 -0.55 14.10 -6.06
C ARG A 107 0.37 13.09 -5.39
N GLY A 108 0.37 13.10 -4.05
CA GLY A 108 1.09 12.13 -3.22
C GLY A 108 0.43 10.76 -3.22
N GLN A 109 1.25 9.69 -3.29
CA GLN A 109 0.77 8.31 -3.41
C GLN A 109 1.30 7.39 -2.31
N SER A 110 2.59 7.44 -1.98
CA SER A 110 3.19 6.56 -0.98
C SER A 110 4.15 7.31 -0.06
N ILE A 111 4.25 6.85 1.18
CA ILE A 111 5.09 7.42 2.24
C ILE A 111 5.80 6.32 3.02
N ILE A 112 7.06 6.57 3.35
CA ILE A 112 7.80 5.81 4.36
C ILE A 112 8.38 6.75 5.41
N GLN A 113 8.55 6.26 6.65
CA GLN A 113 9.44 6.88 7.62
C GLN A 113 10.83 6.32 7.42
N THR A 114 11.82 7.20 7.24
CA THR A 114 13.21 6.82 7.05
C THR A 114 13.91 6.52 8.38
N THR A 115 15.01 5.78 8.32
CA THR A 115 15.76 5.31 9.51
C THR A 115 16.27 6.43 10.40
N ASP A 116 16.47 7.64 9.86
CA ASP A 116 16.84 8.85 10.62
C ASP A 116 15.64 9.58 11.25
N GLY A 117 14.43 9.05 11.09
CA GLY A 117 13.17 9.57 11.64
C GLY A 117 12.47 10.62 10.77
N GLY A 118 13.03 10.96 9.59
CA GLY A 118 12.37 11.79 8.58
C GLY A 118 11.39 10.99 7.71
N TYR A 119 11.06 11.50 6.52
CA TYR A 119 10.13 10.84 5.60
C TYR A 119 10.66 10.89 4.17
N ALA A 120 10.30 9.90 3.37
CA ALA A 120 10.32 9.98 1.91
C ALA A 120 8.90 9.79 1.39
N ILE A 121 8.47 10.70 0.53
CA ILE A 121 7.14 10.69 -0.08
C ILE A 121 7.28 10.70 -1.59
N VAL A 122 6.42 9.96 -2.27
CA VAL A 122 6.40 9.87 -3.74
C VAL A 122 4.99 10.01 -4.29
N GLY A 123 4.94 10.29 -5.56
CA GLY A 123 3.74 10.38 -6.37
C GLY A 123 4.09 10.96 -7.73
N TYR A 124 3.29 11.90 -8.21
CA TYR A 124 3.56 12.58 -9.46
C TYR A 124 3.22 14.05 -9.36
N ALA A 125 3.95 14.87 -10.11
CA ALA A 125 3.80 16.31 -10.12
C ALA A 125 3.74 16.85 -11.56
N MET A 126 2.90 17.87 -11.75
CA MET A 126 2.89 18.70 -12.97
C MET A 126 3.64 20.01 -12.77
N SER A 127 3.91 20.39 -11.52
CA SER A 127 4.53 21.67 -11.21
C SER A 127 6.01 21.68 -11.55
N ASP A 128 6.48 22.83 -12.08
CA ASP A 128 7.88 23.15 -12.30
C ASP A 128 8.20 24.48 -11.57
N ASP A 129 7.49 24.71 -10.46
CA ASP A 129 7.64 25.87 -9.58
C ASP A 129 7.25 25.48 -8.14
N GLY A 130 7.30 26.43 -7.21
CA GLY A 130 7.01 26.18 -5.81
C GLY A 130 8.05 25.26 -5.19
N ASP A 131 7.62 24.09 -4.71
CA ASP A 131 8.50 23.06 -4.15
C ASP A 131 9.05 22.10 -5.22
N GLY A 132 8.43 22.03 -6.40
CA GLY A 132 8.82 21.16 -7.50
C GLY A 132 9.79 21.80 -8.48
N SER A 133 10.67 21.00 -9.06
CA SER A 133 11.60 21.43 -10.09
C SER A 133 11.85 20.37 -11.15
N ASN A 134 12.28 20.83 -12.33
CA ASN A 134 12.70 19.97 -13.44
C ASN A 134 11.63 18.97 -13.94
N ASN A 135 10.37 19.37 -13.94
CA ASN A 135 9.32 18.62 -14.64
C ASN A 135 9.55 18.71 -16.15
N GLU A 136 9.68 17.56 -16.83
CA GLU A 136 9.99 17.48 -18.26
C GLU A 136 8.76 17.19 -19.13
N GLY A 137 7.64 16.80 -18.52
CA GLY A 137 6.45 16.34 -19.23
C GLY A 137 5.15 16.93 -18.75
N PHE A 138 4.13 16.06 -18.73
CA PHE A 138 2.84 16.34 -18.12
C PHE A 138 2.89 16.10 -16.62
N HIS A 139 3.06 14.83 -16.22
CA HIS A 139 3.31 14.43 -14.85
C HIS A 139 4.64 13.70 -14.81
N ASP A 140 5.53 14.12 -13.94
CA ASP A 140 6.75 13.38 -13.65
C ASP A 140 6.66 12.70 -12.29
N ASN A 141 7.36 11.57 -12.14
CA ASN A 141 7.59 10.96 -10.83
C ASN A 141 8.29 11.98 -9.92
N TRP A 142 7.68 12.32 -8.81
CA TRP A 142 8.24 13.27 -7.87
C TRP A 142 8.49 12.61 -6.53
N ILE A 143 9.77 12.64 -6.09
CA ILE A 143 10.18 12.17 -4.78
C ILE A 143 10.65 13.33 -3.92
N VAL A 144 10.15 13.43 -2.70
CA VAL A 144 10.49 14.47 -1.74
C VAL A 144 11.02 13.84 -0.46
N ARG A 145 12.21 14.18 -0.07
CA ARG A 145 12.86 13.77 1.17
C ARG A 145 12.67 14.84 2.23
N LEU A 146 12.13 14.46 3.39
CA LEU A 146 11.76 15.36 4.46
C LEU A 146 12.54 15.02 5.75
N ASP A 147 12.78 16.03 6.59
CA ASP A 147 13.18 15.82 7.99
C ASP A 147 11.99 15.34 8.85
N ALA A 148 12.24 15.04 10.13
CA ALA A 148 11.20 14.58 11.07
C ALA A 148 10.10 15.63 11.34
N LEU A 149 10.32 16.89 11.00
CA LEU A 149 9.37 17.99 11.13
C LEU A 149 8.65 18.31 9.81
N GLY A 150 8.87 17.50 8.76
CA GLY A 150 8.31 17.68 7.44
C GLY A 150 8.93 18.83 6.65
N ASN A 151 10.16 19.28 6.95
CA ASN A 151 10.85 20.24 6.09
C ASN A 151 11.59 19.51 4.97
N ILE A 152 11.55 20.06 3.75
CA ILE A 152 12.22 19.48 2.59
C ILE A 152 13.74 19.51 2.81
N LEU A 153 14.37 18.35 2.71
CA LEU A 153 15.82 18.19 2.65
C LEU A 153 16.31 18.22 1.20
N TRP A 154 15.62 17.52 0.32
CA TRP A 154 15.80 17.55 -1.12
C TRP A 154 14.53 17.04 -1.82
N GLU A 155 14.37 17.38 -3.09
CA GLU A 155 13.35 16.86 -3.99
C GLU A 155 13.96 16.53 -5.35
N LYS A 156 13.31 15.62 -6.10
CA LYS A 156 13.73 15.22 -7.45
C LYS A 156 12.53 14.84 -8.30
N SER A 157 12.54 15.29 -9.53
CA SER A 157 11.63 14.83 -10.59
C SER A 157 12.35 13.89 -11.54
N PHE A 158 11.63 12.85 -11.98
CA PHE A 158 12.11 11.86 -12.93
C PHE A 158 10.99 11.52 -13.91
N GLY A 159 11.21 11.79 -15.17
CA GLY A 159 10.23 11.50 -16.21
C GLY A 159 10.77 11.75 -17.60
N PHE A 160 9.87 11.80 -18.54
CA PHE A 160 10.06 12.19 -19.92
C PHE A 160 8.91 13.11 -20.34
N SER A 161 8.60 13.21 -21.65
CA SER A 161 7.57 14.15 -22.13
C SER A 161 6.11 13.73 -21.88
N GLY A 162 5.87 12.53 -21.30
CA GLY A 162 4.55 11.94 -21.13
C GLY A 162 3.98 12.04 -19.73
N HIS A 163 3.28 10.99 -19.32
CA HIS A 163 2.75 10.81 -17.98
C HIS A 163 3.58 9.75 -17.26
N ASP A 164 4.28 10.16 -16.23
CA ASP A 164 5.18 9.33 -15.45
C ASP A 164 4.77 9.40 -13.99
N HIS A 165 4.33 8.26 -13.41
CA HIS A 165 3.77 8.22 -12.07
C HIS A 165 4.52 7.22 -11.20
N SER A 166 4.93 7.61 -9.99
CA SER A 166 5.36 6.70 -8.95
C SER A 166 4.22 6.43 -7.97
N TYR A 167 4.10 5.17 -7.58
CA TYR A 167 3.05 4.71 -6.69
C TYR A 167 3.57 4.15 -5.38
N ASP A 168 4.83 3.73 -5.34
CA ASP A 168 5.41 3.17 -4.11
C ASP A 168 6.89 3.50 -3.97
N VAL A 169 7.36 3.58 -2.70
CA VAL A 169 8.74 3.91 -2.33
C VAL A 169 9.22 3.04 -1.18
N VAL A 170 10.48 2.60 -1.26
CA VAL A 170 11.19 1.88 -0.20
C VAL A 170 12.51 2.57 0.12
N GLU A 171 12.85 2.69 1.41
CA GLU A 171 14.23 2.98 1.82
C GLU A 171 15.03 1.68 1.68
N THR A 172 16.15 1.75 0.99
CA THR A 172 16.95 0.57 0.69
C THR A 172 17.97 0.31 1.79
N SER A 173 18.44 -0.93 1.90
CA SER A 173 19.36 -1.37 2.96
C SER A 173 20.71 -0.63 2.96
N ASP A 174 21.06 0.04 1.86
CA ASP A 174 22.24 0.90 1.72
C ASP A 174 21.98 2.39 2.07
N GLY A 175 20.75 2.71 2.54
CA GLY A 175 20.33 4.06 2.91
C GLY A 175 19.82 4.91 1.76
N GLY A 176 19.79 4.37 0.54
CA GLY A 176 19.20 5.04 -0.62
C GLY A 176 17.69 4.80 -0.73
N PHE A 177 17.13 5.02 -1.92
CA PHE A 177 15.70 4.87 -2.18
C PHE A 177 15.45 4.10 -3.47
N PHE A 178 14.42 3.28 -3.44
CA PHE A 178 13.86 2.69 -4.65
C PHE A 178 12.38 3.06 -4.74
N PHE A 179 11.94 3.49 -5.91
CA PHE A 179 10.54 3.73 -6.17
C PHE A 179 10.11 3.10 -7.49
N ALA A 180 8.84 2.70 -7.55
CA ALA A 180 8.24 2.05 -8.71
C ALA A 180 6.95 2.74 -9.14
N GLY A 181 6.61 2.54 -10.40
CA GLY A 181 5.41 3.10 -10.99
C GLY A 181 5.30 2.75 -12.47
N PHE A 182 4.71 3.64 -13.25
CA PHE A 182 4.71 3.52 -14.70
C PHE A 182 5.35 4.73 -15.38
N LEU A 183 5.85 4.51 -16.57
CA LEU A 183 6.57 5.46 -17.38
C LEU A 183 5.97 5.48 -18.79
N ASP A 184 5.65 6.67 -19.30
CA ASP A 184 5.46 6.86 -20.73
C ASP A 184 6.84 6.98 -21.41
N VAL A 185 7.26 5.93 -22.08
CA VAL A 185 8.56 5.87 -22.73
C VAL A 185 8.71 6.73 -23.99
N THR A 186 7.67 7.48 -24.36
CA THR A 186 7.71 8.44 -25.46
C THR A 186 8.83 9.46 -25.21
N GLN A 187 9.72 9.62 -26.20
CA GLN A 187 10.91 10.48 -26.13
C GLN A 187 11.99 10.05 -25.11
N SER A 188 11.90 8.86 -24.53
CA SER A 188 12.95 8.33 -23.66
C SER A 188 14.29 8.13 -24.38
N GLU A 189 14.28 8.05 -25.72
CA GLU A 189 15.44 7.67 -26.56
C GLU A 189 16.10 6.35 -26.09
N GLY A 190 15.34 5.50 -25.40
CA GLY A 190 15.79 4.24 -24.83
C GLY A 190 16.51 4.35 -23.50
N ALA A 191 16.48 5.49 -22.85
CA ALA A 191 17.01 5.64 -21.51
C ALA A 191 16.22 4.74 -20.53
N GLY A 192 16.92 3.80 -19.86
CA GLY A 192 16.31 2.79 -19.00
C GLY A 192 16.04 1.44 -19.67
N ASN A 193 16.14 1.35 -21.00
CA ASN A 193 15.98 0.08 -21.75
C ASN A 193 17.32 -0.66 -21.87
N PHE A 194 17.84 -1.12 -20.76
CA PHE A 194 19.19 -1.69 -20.69
C PHE A 194 19.27 -3.04 -21.40
N GLY A 195 20.06 -3.10 -22.49
CA GLY A 195 20.38 -4.35 -23.21
C GLY A 195 19.29 -4.86 -24.16
N LYS A 196 18.21 -4.13 -24.37
CA LYS A 196 17.10 -4.53 -25.25
C LYS A 196 17.25 -3.93 -26.64
N GLY A 197 17.10 -4.73 -27.68
CA GLY A 197 17.56 -4.40 -29.04
C GLY A 197 16.74 -3.44 -29.88
N THR A 198 15.49 -3.08 -29.54
CA THR A 198 14.64 -2.22 -30.40
C THR A 198 13.61 -1.46 -29.58
N TYR A 199 14.07 -0.60 -28.72
CA TYR A 199 13.27 0.15 -27.76
C TYR A 199 12.39 1.24 -28.35
N LEU A 200 12.73 1.82 -29.47
CA LEU A 200 12.11 3.06 -29.96
C LEU A 200 10.75 2.91 -30.65
N THR A 201 10.25 1.72 -30.91
CA THR A 201 9.08 1.56 -31.79
C THR A 201 8.06 0.52 -31.35
N ARG A 202 8.21 -0.08 -30.16
CA ARG A 202 7.42 -1.25 -29.80
C ARG A 202 6.95 -1.32 -28.34
N HIS A 203 7.37 -0.42 -27.47
CA HIS A 203 6.83 -0.34 -26.13
C HIS A 203 5.53 0.46 -26.13
N GLY A 204 4.63 0.15 -25.17
CA GLY A 204 3.37 0.83 -24.95
C GLY A 204 3.56 2.22 -24.34
N VAL A 205 2.45 2.85 -24.00
CA VAL A 205 2.44 4.18 -23.37
C VAL A 205 2.64 4.09 -21.84
N GLY A 206 2.67 2.91 -21.26
CA GLY A 206 2.88 2.73 -19.83
C GLY A 206 3.71 1.48 -19.57
N GLU A 207 4.91 1.65 -19.07
CA GLU A 207 5.83 0.57 -18.75
C GLU A 207 6.07 0.48 -17.25
N PHE A 208 6.28 -0.73 -16.69
CA PHE A 208 6.82 -0.88 -15.35
C PHE A 208 8.13 -0.11 -15.23
N TRP A 209 8.20 0.72 -14.22
CA TRP A 209 9.39 1.52 -13.97
C TRP A 209 9.90 1.29 -12.56
N GLY A 210 11.23 1.01 -12.47
CA GLY A 210 11.97 1.00 -11.21
C GLY A 210 13.14 1.99 -11.28
N THR A 211 13.25 2.84 -10.26
CA THR A 211 14.32 3.84 -10.13
C THR A 211 15.01 3.69 -8.77
N LYS A 212 16.33 3.51 -8.78
CA LYS A 212 17.18 3.45 -7.59
C LYS A 212 17.98 4.73 -7.47
N LEU A 213 17.94 5.34 -6.28
CA LEU A 213 18.69 6.53 -5.90
C LEU A 213 19.62 6.19 -4.72
N ASP A 214 20.71 6.95 -4.61
CA ASP A 214 21.51 6.99 -3.40
C ASP A 214 20.81 7.78 -2.27
N GLU A 215 21.42 7.85 -1.08
CA GLU A 215 20.88 8.58 0.09
C GLU A 215 20.67 10.09 -0.16
N SER A 216 21.43 10.67 -1.10
CA SER A 216 21.37 12.09 -1.50
C SER A 216 20.37 12.36 -2.62
N GLY A 217 19.65 11.34 -3.09
CA GLY A 217 18.71 11.44 -4.20
C GLY A 217 19.37 11.45 -5.58
N ASN A 218 20.64 11.07 -5.71
CA ASN A 218 21.26 10.95 -7.02
C ASN A 218 20.87 9.61 -7.68
N LEU A 219 20.57 9.67 -8.97
CA LEU A 219 20.20 8.50 -9.76
C LEU A 219 21.37 7.50 -9.86
N GLU A 220 21.19 6.29 -9.35
CA GLU A 220 22.13 5.20 -9.56
C GLU A 220 21.76 4.41 -10.82
N TRP A 221 20.49 4.02 -10.94
CA TRP A 221 19.97 3.41 -12.15
C TRP A 221 18.42 3.58 -12.24
N ARG A 222 17.93 3.48 -13.45
CA ARG A 222 16.49 3.33 -13.74
C ARG A 222 16.30 2.26 -14.81
N ARG A 223 15.21 1.52 -14.74
CA ARG A 223 14.86 0.46 -15.69
C ARG A 223 13.37 0.47 -15.93
N TYR A 224 12.97 0.19 -17.16
CA TYR A 224 11.58 -0.11 -17.45
C TYR A 224 11.46 -1.48 -18.10
N PHE A 225 10.30 -2.11 -17.88
CA PHE A 225 9.98 -3.45 -18.34
C PHE A 225 8.55 -3.43 -18.86
N GLY A 226 8.25 -4.18 -19.92
CA GLY A 226 6.93 -4.26 -20.47
C GLY A 226 6.92 -4.78 -21.90
N GLY A 227 5.78 -4.58 -22.57
CA GLY A 227 5.57 -5.00 -23.94
C GLY A 227 5.03 -3.88 -24.83
N THR A 228 4.11 -4.23 -25.75
CA THR A 228 3.55 -3.25 -26.69
C THR A 228 2.31 -2.52 -26.19
N ASN A 229 1.71 -2.95 -25.09
CA ASN A 229 0.52 -2.35 -24.47
C ASN A 229 0.85 -1.69 -23.12
N ASN A 230 -0.16 -1.49 -22.26
CA ASN A 230 0.03 -0.84 -20.98
C ASN A 230 0.50 -1.85 -19.93
N ASP A 231 1.59 -1.53 -19.26
CA ASP A 231 2.17 -2.31 -18.19
C ASP A 231 2.49 -1.36 -17.02
N ARG A 232 1.84 -1.53 -15.85
CA ARG A 232 1.93 -0.57 -14.75
C ARG A 232 2.28 -1.22 -13.44
N ALA A 233 3.41 -0.82 -12.84
CA ALA A 233 3.75 -1.17 -11.46
C ALA A 233 2.99 -0.26 -10.50
N HIS A 234 2.51 -0.85 -9.39
CA HIS A 234 1.83 -0.12 -8.33
C HIS A 234 2.52 -0.28 -6.99
N GLY A 235 3.08 -1.44 -6.68
CA GLY A 235 3.75 -1.70 -5.43
C GLY A 235 5.16 -2.26 -5.64
N ALA A 236 6.04 -2.07 -4.64
CA ALA A 236 7.40 -2.56 -4.66
C ALA A 236 7.93 -2.90 -3.27
N VAL A 237 8.82 -3.89 -3.19
CA VAL A 237 9.53 -4.23 -1.96
C VAL A 237 10.99 -4.52 -2.26
N GLN A 238 11.89 -4.22 -1.31
CA GLN A 238 13.26 -4.73 -1.37
C GLN A 238 13.30 -6.19 -0.93
N ALA A 239 13.82 -7.07 -1.77
CA ALA A 239 14.02 -8.48 -1.47
C ALA A 239 15.18 -8.69 -0.47
N ASP A 240 15.23 -9.86 0.18
CA ASP A 240 16.28 -10.18 1.17
C ASP A 240 17.67 -10.32 0.55
N ASP A 241 17.75 -10.53 -0.75
CA ASP A 241 18.99 -10.57 -1.53
C ASP A 241 19.51 -9.19 -1.98
N GLY A 242 18.83 -8.11 -1.59
CA GLY A 242 19.18 -6.73 -1.94
C GLY A 242 18.54 -6.23 -3.24
N GLY A 243 17.97 -7.13 -4.06
CA GLY A 243 17.22 -6.78 -5.26
C GLY A 243 15.83 -6.22 -4.94
N PHE A 244 14.97 -6.11 -5.96
CA PHE A 244 13.63 -5.53 -5.82
C PHE A 244 12.58 -6.41 -6.49
N VAL A 245 11.38 -6.43 -5.91
CA VAL A 245 10.20 -7.05 -6.53
C VAL A 245 9.16 -5.96 -6.71
N MET A 246 8.69 -5.80 -7.93
CA MET A 246 7.62 -4.89 -8.32
C MET A 246 6.39 -5.71 -8.71
N ALA A 247 5.20 -5.25 -8.33
CA ALA A 247 3.93 -5.85 -8.71
C ALA A 247 2.99 -4.80 -9.29
N GLY A 248 2.16 -5.23 -10.22
CA GLY A 248 1.16 -4.41 -10.89
C GLY A 248 0.39 -5.25 -11.90
N PHE A 249 0.10 -4.70 -13.07
CA PHE A 249 -0.60 -5.43 -14.12
C PHE A 249 0.03 -5.21 -15.49
N SER A 250 -0.20 -6.16 -16.39
CA SER A 250 0.21 -6.09 -17.79
C SER A 250 -0.95 -6.42 -18.73
N GLU A 251 -1.04 -5.65 -19.82
CA GLU A 251 -1.92 -5.90 -20.97
C GLU A 251 -1.14 -6.52 -22.14
N SER A 252 0.15 -6.71 -22.02
CA SER A 252 1.04 -7.16 -23.08
C SER A 252 1.21 -8.68 -23.09
N ASP A 253 1.53 -9.21 -24.26
CA ASP A 253 1.83 -10.64 -24.48
C ASP A 253 3.17 -10.84 -25.21
N ASP A 254 4.04 -9.82 -25.21
CA ASP A 254 5.30 -9.82 -25.93
C ASP A 254 6.45 -9.20 -25.11
N PHE A 255 7.64 -9.14 -25.68
CA PHE A 255 8.90 -8.65 -25.11
C PHE A 255 9.27 -9.25 -23.75
N ASP A 256 9.05 -8.51 -22.66
CA ASP A 256 9.44 -8.95 -21.31
C ASP A 256 8.37 -9.83 -20.66
N ILE A 257 7.18 -9.90 -21.23
CA ILE A 257 6.04 -10.60 -20.64
C ILE A 257 5.89 -11.99 -21.24
N SER A 258 5.69 -12.99 -20.39
CA SER A 258 5.39 -14.35 -20.78
C SER A 258 4.19 -14.92 -20.01
N ASN A 259 3.53 -15.92 -20.63
CA ASN A 259 2.44 -16.68 -20.00
C ASN A 259 1.20 -15.84 -19.59
N THR A 260 0.89 -14.80 -20.34
CA THR A 260 -0.37 -14.05 -20.20
C THR A 260 -1.58 -14.96 -20.37
N LYS A 261 -2.67 -14.65 -19.67
CA LYS A 261 -3.87 -15.50 -19.60
C LYS A 261 -5.13 -14.77 -20.03
N GLY A 262 -5.27 -13.50 -19.64
CA GLY A 262 -6.44 -12.67 -19.92
C GLY A 262 -6.12 -11.40 -20.69
N SER A 263 -6.96 -10.39 -20.49
CA SER A 263 -6.71 -9.05 -21.02
C SER A 263 -5.70 -8.28 -20.20
N TYR A 264 -5.83 -8.39 -18.88
CA TYR A 264 -4.89 -7.85 -17.88
C TYR A 264 -4.59 -8.96 -16.90
N ASP A 265 -3.34 -9.18 -16.61
CA ASP A 265 -2.89 -10.12 -15.59
C ASP A 265 -2.10 -9.40 -14.51
N PHE A 266 -2.13 -9.88 -13.26
CA PHE A 266 -1.12 -9.48 -12.28
C PHE A 266 0.24 -9.79 -12.88
N TRP A 267 1.10 -8.80 -12.96
CA TRP A 267 2.45 -8.96 -13.42
C TRP A 267 3.45 -8.62 -12.32
N VAL A 268 4.42 -9.52 -12.11
CA VAL A 268 5.41 -9.41 -11.05
C VAL A 268 6.79 -9.55 -11.67
N VAL A 269 7.65 -8.57 -11.37
CA VAL A 269 9.02 -8.51 -11.89
C VAL A 269 9.99 -8.47 -10.72
N LYS A 270 10.94 -9.42 -10.68
CA LYS A 270 12.09 -9.36 -9.77
C LYS A 270 13.34 -8.95 -10.52
N VAL A 271 14.04 -7.96 -9.94
CA VAL A 271 15.33 -7.49 -10.43
C VAL A 271 16.40 -7.67 -9.34
N ASP A 272 17.66 -7.75 -9.74
CA ASP A 272 18.79 -7.68 -8.82
C ASP A 272 19.06 -6.24 -8.36
N GLU A 273 20.06 -6.05 -7.51
CA GLU A 273 20.47 -4.73 -6.98
C GLU A 273 20.89 -3.71 -8.07
N THR A 274 21.24 -4.21 -9.27
CA THR A 274 21.65 -3.39 -10.43
C THR A 274 20.50 -3.09 -11.41
N GLY A 275 19.28 -3.60 -11.10
CA GLY A 275 18.11 -3.50 -11.96
C GLY A 275 18.08 -4.49 -13.12
N THR A 276 18.86 -5.58 -13.06
CA THR A 276 18.80 -6.66 -14.06
C THR A 276 17.65 -7.60 -13.70
N MET A 277 16.74 -7.86 -14.64
CA MET A 277 15.63 -8.79 -14.43
C MET A 277 16.14 -10.21 -14.14
N LEU A 278 15.72 -10.77 -13.01
CA LEU A 278 15.99 -12.14 -12.62
C LEU A 278 14.87 -13.10 -13.07
N TRP A 279 13.64 -12.67 -12.87
CA TRP A 279 12.44 -13.37 -13.33
C TRP A 279 11.25 -12.41 -13.46
N GLU A 280 10.26 -12.82 -14.24
CA GLU A 280 8.94 -12.24 -14.31
C GLU A 280 7.86 -13.32 -14.24
N LYS A 281 6.67 -12.98 -13.80
CA LYS A 281 5.51 -13.87 -13.69
C LYS A 281 4.21 -13.14 -13.94
N SER A 282 3.32 -13.78 -14.72
CA SER A 282 1.94 -13.37 -14.89
C SER A 282 1.00 -14.33 -14.16
N PHE A 283 0.04 -13.77 -13.42
CA PHE A 283 -1.01 -14.51 -12.69
C PHE A 283 -2.36 -13.94 -13.06
N GLY A 284 -3.33 -14.82 -13.36
CA GLY A 284 -4.67 -14.38 -13.73
C GLY A 284 -5.57 -15.48 -14.25
N GLY A 285 -6.72 -15.06 -14.73
CA GLY A 285 -7.68 -15.88 -15.44
C GLY A 285 -7.89 -15.43 -16.87
N SER A 286 -9.04 -15.72 -17.46
CA SER A 286 -9.35 -15.30 -18.85
C SER A 286 -9.88 -13.86 -18.95
N GLY A 287 -10.10 -13.18 -17.81
CA GLY A 287 -10.67 -11.84 -17.74
C GLY A 287 -9.63 -10.74 -17.48
N ILE A 288 -9.90 -9.95 -16.46
CA ILE A 288 -9.09 -8.79 -16.05
C ILE A 288 -8.69 -8.98 -14.59
N GLU A 289 -7.39 -8.90 -14.32
CA GLU A 289 -6.80 -8.86 -12.99
C GLU A 289 -5.88 -7.66 -12.85
N ILE A 290 -6.12 -6.84 -11.81
CA ILE A 290 -5.34 -5.62 -11.55
C ILE A 290 -4.77 -5.70 -10.13
N SER A 291 -3.43 -5.77 -10.00
CA SER A 291 -2.80 -5.68 -8.69
C SER A 291 -2.44 -4.24 -8.35
N TYR A 292 -2.53 -3.93 -7.06
CA TYR A 292 -2.32 -2.57 -6.55
C TYR A 292 -1.20 -2.48 -5.51
N ASP A 293 -0.88 -3.58 -4.83
CA ASP A 293 0.14 -3.52 -3.79
C ASP A 293 0.77 -4.90 -3.53
N ILE A 294 1.95 -4.89 -2.92
CA ILE A 294 2.76 -6.06 -2.58
C ILE A 294 3.41 -5.89 -1.21
N THR A 295 3.44 -6.95 -0.42
CA THR A 295 4.18 -6.99 0.83
C THR A 295 5.02 -8.24 0.96
N LYS A 296 6.13 -8.16 1.73
CA LYS A 296 6.95 -9.33 2.06
C LYS A 296 6.24 -10.21 3.06
N THR A 297 6.39 -11.53 2.91
CA THR A 297 5.93 -12.50 3.89
C THR A 297 7.07 -12.95 4.80
N ARG A 298 6.76 -13.42 6.02
CA ARG A 298 7.79 -13.83 7.00
C ARG A 298 8.63 -15.03 6.58
N ASP A 299 8.15 -15.82 5.65
CA ASP A 299 8.84 -16.99 5.11
C ASP A 299 9.66 -16.70 3.86
N GLY A 300 9.86 -15.41 3.53
CA GLY A 300 10.73 -14.93 2.45
C GLY A 300 10.09 -14.87 1.07
N GLY A 301 8.77 -15.07 0.97
CA GLY A 301 7.99 -14.83 -0.26
C GLY A 301 7.30 -13.47 -0.26
N TYR A 302 6.26 -13.36 -1.08
CA TYR A 302 5.52 -12.11 -1.28
C TYR A 302 4.02 -12.39 -1.30
N ALA A 303 3.23 -11.45 -0.77
CA ALA A 303 1.78 -11.41 -0.90
C ALA A 303 1.40 -10.20 -1.77
N ILE A 304 0.53 -10.40 -2.75
CA ILE A 304 0.13 -9.40 -3.73
C ILE A 304 -1.38 -9.32 -3.71
N ILE A 305 -1.88 -8.08 -3.71
CA ILE A 305 -3.31 -7.78 -3.59
C ILE A 305 -3.82 -6.99 -4.79
N GLY A 306 -5.07 -7.21 -5.12
CA GLY A 306 -5.80 -6.47 -6.13
C GLY A 306 -7.21 -7.00 -6.30
N ASN A 307 -7.70 -7.01 -7.51
CA ASN A 307 -9.01 -7.57 -7.83
C ASN A 307 -9.00 -8.41 -9.10
N THR A 308 -9.98 -9.30 -9.22
CA THR A 308 -10.18 -10.21 -10.35
C THR A 308 -11.61 -10.19 -10.84
N PHE A 309 -11.76 -10.30 -12.17
CA PHE A 309 -13.03 -10.55 -12.84
C PHE A 309 -13.17 -12.00 -13.35
N SER A 310 -12.16 -12.83 -13.08
CA SER A 310 -12.10 -14.21 -13.57
C SER A 310 -12.57 -15.23 -12.54
N SER A 311 -12.90 -16.42 -13.03
CA SER A 311 -13.20 -17.61 -12.22
C SER A 311 -12.58 -18.87 -12.83
N ASP A 312 -11.41 -18.74 -13.46
CA ASP A 312 -10.70 -19.82 -14.14
C ASP A 312 -9.18 -19.64 -14.05
N LEU A 313 -8.44 -20.61 -14.53
CA LEU A 313 -6.96 -20.66 -14.55
C LEU A 313 -6.37 -20.54 -13.13
N ASP A 314 -5.68 -19.41 -12.81
CA ASP A 314 -5.11 -19.22 -11.47
C ASP A 314 -6.13 -18.72 -10.45
N VAL A 315 -7.30 -18.25 -10.89
CA VAL A 315 -8.38 -17.76 -10.05
C VAL A 315 -9.40 -18.86 -9.81
N SER A 316 -9.42 -19.44 -8.61
CA SER A 316 -10.30 -20.58 -8.29
C SER A 316 -11.77 -20.21 -8.21
N LYS A 317 -12.08 -18.94 -7.90
CA LYS A 317 -13.45 -18.48 -7.67
C LYS A 317 -13.56 -16.96 -7.80
N ASN A 318 -14.68 -16.51 -8.37
CA ASN A 318 -15.20 -15.14 -8.29
C ASN A 318 -16.67 -15.24 -7.90
N ASN A 319 -17.12 -14.46 -6.92
CA ASN A 319 -18.49 -14.52 -6.40
C ASN A 319 -19.43 -13.54 -7.11
N GLY A 320 -18.90 -12.54 -7.82
CA GLY A 320 -19.72 -11.47 -8.37
C GLY A 320 -19.14 -10.80 -9.62
N GLU A 321 -19.28 -9.48 -9.66
CA GLU A 321 -18.73 -8.67 -10.76
C GLU A 321 -17.20 -8.65 -10.70
N SER A 322 -16.65 -8.35 -9.51
CA SER A 322 -15.22 -8.36 -9.22
C SER A 322 -15.01 -8.70 -7.75
N ASP A 323 -14.05 -9.56 -7.47
CA ASP A 323 -13.65 -9.90 -6.10
C ASP A 323 -12.22 -9.40 -5.81
N VAL A 324 -11.95 -9.08 -4.55
CA VAL A 324 -10.57 -8.92 -4.05
C VAL A 324 -9.82 -10.22 -4.27
N TRP A 325 -8.63 -10.14 -4.89
CA TRP A 325 -7.78 -11.30 -5.14
C TRP A 325 -6.44 -11.13 -4.45
N LEU A 326 -6.14 -12.05 -3.53
CA LEU A 326 -4.91 -12.16 -2.77
C LEU A 326 -4.13 -13.38 -3.23
N ILE A 327 -2.91 -13.19 -3.72
CA ILE A 327 -2.01 -14.29 -4.04
C ILE A 327 -0.78 -14.26 -3.13
N LYS A 328 -0.26 -15.43 -2.80
CA LYS A 328 1.06 -15.60 -2.21
C LYS A 328 1.97 -16.34 -3.17
N ILE A 329 3.15 -15.78 -3.39
CA ILE A 329 4.23 -16.40 -4.16
C ILE A 329 5.45 -16.65 -3.27
N ASP A 330 6.28 -17.63 -3.66
CA ASP A 330 7.59 -17.85 -3.03
C ASP A 330 8.64 -16.86 -3.57
N ASN A 331 9.89 -16.95 -3.09
CA ASN A 331 10.97 -16.06 -3.53
C ASN A 331 11.39 -16.28 -5.01
N ASP A 332 11.04 -17.43 -5.60
CA ASP A 332 11.29 -17.76 -6.99
C ASP A 332 10.12 -17.38 -7.93
N GLY A 333 9.08 -16.76 -7.37
CA GLY A 333 7.89 -16.32 -8.09
C GLY A 333 6.88 -17.44 -8.37
N ASN A 334 6.94 -18.59 -7.69
CA ASN A 334 5.94 -19.64 -7.87
C ASN A 334 4.71 -19.36 -6.99
N LEU A 335 3.51 -19.54 -7.55
CA LEU A 335 2.26 -19.42 -6.82
C LEU A 335 2.19 -20.48 -5.72
N VAL A 336 2.04 -20.05 -4.47
CA VAL A 336 1.90 -20.93 -3.29
C VAL A 336 0.44 -21.18 -2.98
N TRP A 337 -0.36 -20.13 -2.94
CA TRP A 337 -1.81 -20.17 -2.78
C TRP A 337 -2.44 -18.86 -3.26
N GLU A 338 -3.76 -18.90 -3.49
CA GLU A 338 -4.57 -17.75 -3.79
C GLU A 338 -5.88 -17.77 -2.97
N LYS A 339 -6.48 -16.60 -2.79
CA LYS A 339 -7.76 -16.38 -2.13
C LYS A 339 -8.54 -15.27 -2.79
N THR A 340 -9.85 -15.45 -2.88
CA THR A 340 -10.79 -14.38 -3.26
C THR A 340 -11.68 -14.00 -2.08
N PHE A 341 -11.98 -12.72 -1.97
CA PHE A 341 -12.88 -12.16 -0.98
C PHE A 341 -13.87 -11.22 -1.66
N GLY A 342 -15.16 -11.38 -1.35
CA GLY A 342 -16.21 -10.55 -1.93
C GLY A 342 -17.58 -11.17 -1.84
N GLY A 343 -18.52 -10.51 -2.49
CA GLY A 343 -19.91 -10.94 -2.64
C GLY A 343 -20.38 -10.85 -4.10
N SER A 344 -21.64 -10.51 -4.34
CA SER A 344 -22.18 -10.48 -5.71
C SER A 344 -21.89 -9.18 -6.49
N GLY A 345 -21.39 -8.13 -5.83
CA GLY A 345 -21.09 -6.84 -6.40
C GLY A 345 -19.64 -6.68 -6.84
N PHE A 346 -19.22 -5.42 -6.91
CA PHE A 346 -17.84 -5.03 -7.20
C PHE A 346 -17.07 -4.84 -5.90
N ASP A 347 -16.04 -5.65 -5.69
CA ASP A 347 -15.18 -5.63 -4.52
C ASP A 347 -13.72 -5.51 -4.98
N ALA A 348 -12.96 -4.56 -4.42
CA ALA A 348 -11.58 -4.30 -4.80
C ALA A 348 -10.72 -3.92 -3.59
N ALA A 349 -9.43 -4.29 -3.62
CA ALA A 349 -8.45 -3.88 -2.62
C ALA A 349 -7.36 -3.01 -3.25
N ARG A 350 -6.79 -2.11 -2.42
CA ARG A 350 -5.77 -1.14 -2.83
C ARG A 350 -4.47 -1.28 -2.05
N GLY A 351 -4.53 -1.65 -0.78
CA GLY A 351 -3.34 -1.74 0.08
C GLY A 351 -3.27 -3.06 0.84
N ILE A 352 -2.05 -3.55 1.08
CA ILE A 352 -1.77 -4.74 1.88
C ILE A 352 -0.53 -4.52 2.75
N LYS A 353 -0.62 -4.89 4.03
CA LYS A 353 0.55 -4.94 4.92
C LYS A 353 0.56 -6.22 5.73
N THR A 354 1.77 -6.71 6.01
CA THR A 354 1.96 -7.89 6.88
C THR A 354 1.67 -7.52 8.34
N THR A 355 0.89 -8.34 9.02
CA THR A 355 0.53 -8.15 10.43
C THR A 355 1.59 -8.70 11.40
N LEU A 356 1.47 -8.34 12.70
CA LEU A 356 2.37 -8.76 13.77
C LEU A 356 2.44 -10.28 13.98
N ASP A 357 1.43 -11.02 13.57
CA ASP A 357 1.37 -12.49 13.63
C ASP A 357 1.76 -13.16 12.31
N GLY A 358 2.04 -12.37 11.26
CA GLY A 358 2.46 -12.83 9.94
C GLY A 358 1.33 -13.07 8.96
N GLY A 359 0.10 -12.71 9.33
CA GLY A 359 -1.04 -12.59 8.43
C GLY A 359 -1.01 -11.27 7.64
N PHE A 360 -2.17 -10.83 7.15
CA PHE A 360 -2.28 -9.65 6.31
C PHE A 360 -3.42 -8.76 6.76
N ILE A 361 -3.19 -7.44 6.69
CA ILE A 361 -4.24 -6.43 6.74
C ILE A 361 -4.39 -5.84 5.34
N ILE A 362 -5.62 -5.73 4.86
CA ILE A 362 -5.97 -5.33 3.51
C ILE A 362 -6.99 -4.21 3.59
N ALA A 363 -6.77 -3.16 2.81
CA ALA A 363 -7.70 -2.05 2.64
C ALA A 363 -8.29 -2.05 1.23
N GLY A 364 -9.55 -1.71 1.14
CA GLY A 364 -10.26 -1.59 -0.13
C GLY A 364 -11.66 -1.04 0.03
N ASN A 365 -12.50 -1.39 -0.91
CA ASN A 365 -13.91 -1.02 -0.91
C ASN A 365 -14.78 -2.16 -1.42
N SER A 366 -16.02 -2.18 -0.97
CA SER A 366 -17.03 -3.16 -1.38
C SER A 366 -18.32 -2.49 -1.80
N LYS A 367 -18.94 -3.03 -2.84
CA LYS A 367 -20.31 -2.74 -3.28
C LYS A 367 -21.29 -3.90 -2.98
N SER A 368 -20.78 -4.97 -2.43
CA SER A 368 -21.57 -6.17 -2.13
C SER A 368 -22.42 -5.99 -0.87
N THR A 369 -23.57 -6.66 -0.86
CA THR A 369 -24.47 -6.77 0.30
C THR A 369 -24.71 -8.21 0.72
N ASP A 370 -23.84 -9.12 0.28
CA ASP A 370 -23.93 -10.55 0.51
C ASP A 370 -22.52 -11.20 0.55
N GLY A 371 -22.47 -12.52 0.54
CA GLY A 371 -21.21 -13.25 0.62
C GLY A 371 -20.61 -13.17 2.02
N ILE A 372 -19.42 -12.59 2.11
CA ILE A 372 -18.76 -12.32 3.41
C ILE A 372 -19.03 -10.90 3.91
N ILE A 373 -19.68 -10.05 3.13
CA ILE A 373 -20.02 -8.67 3.48
C ILE A 373 -21.34 -8.67 4.26
N GLU A 374 -21.31 -8.26 5.53
CA GLU A 374 -22.50 -8.26 6.40
C GLU A 374 -23.35 -7.01 6.24
N GLU A 375 -22.72 -5.86 6.03
CA GLU A 375 -23.38 -4.57 5.82
C GLU A 375 -22.67 -3.79 4.70
N ASN A 376 -23.45 -3.14 3.85
CA ASN A 376 -23.03 -2.07 2.94
C ASN A 376 -24.15 -1.02 2.97
N ARG A 377 -23.80 0.25 3.11
CA ARG A 377 -24.79 1.33 3.33
C ARG A 377 -24.99 2.24 2.12
N GLY A 378 -24.08 2.19 1.18
CA GLY A 378 -24.09 3.10 0.05
C GLY A 378 -23.82 2.44 -1.29
N GLU A 379 -23.11 3.17 -2.12
CA GLU A 379 -22.65 2.66 -3.43
C GLU A 379 -21.38 1.82 -3.28
N ASN A 380 -20.37 2.34 -2.55
CA ASN A 380 -19.17 1.64 -2.14
C ASN A 380 -18.85 2.04 -0.71
N ASP A 381 -18.58 1.08 0.14
CA ASP A 381 -18.11 1.33 1.50
C ASP A 381 -16.62 0.95 1.63
N PHE A 382 -15.86 1.68 2.49
CA PHE A 382 -14.55 1.21 2.95
C PHE A 382 -14.64 -0.24 3.36
N TRP A 383 -13.63 -1.03 3.04
CA TRP A 383 -13.56 -2.40 3.47
C TRP A 383 -12.19 -2.74 4.01
N VAL A 384 -12.16 -3.25 5.23
CA VAL A 384 -10.95 -3.79 5.84
C VAL A 384 -11.08 -5.30 6.01
N ILE A 385 -10.02 -6.02 5.64
CA ILE A 385 -9.93 -7.47 5.78
C ILE A 385 -8.66 -7.79 6.57
N LYS A 386 -8.77 -8.63 7.60
CA LYS A 386 -7.61 -9.23 8.25
C LYS A 386 -7.62 -10.74 8.02
N THR A 387 -6.46 -11.29 7.65
CA THR A 387 -6.27 -12.73 7.44
C THR A 387 -5.12 -13.26 8.28
N ASP A 388 -5.07 -14.57 8.47
CA ASP A 388 -3.89 -15.27 8.96
C ASP A 388 -2.80 -15.37 7.84
N ALA A 389 -1.64 -15.96 8.16
CA ALA A 389 -0.54 -16.17 7.23
C ALA A 389 -0.85 -17.12 6.06
N TYR A 390 -1.97 -17.84 6.12
CA TYR A 390 -2.45 -18.74 5.06
C TYR A 390 -3.57 -18.13 4.22
N GLY A 391 -3.88 -16.84 4.45
CA GLY A 391 -4.96 -16.13 3.78
C GLY A 391 -6.35 -16.51 4.27
N ASN A 392 -6.50 -17.18 5.43
CA ASN A 392 -7.82 -17.43 5.99
C ASN A 392 -8.35 -16.17 6.68
N LEU A 393 -9.61 -15.84 6.42
CA LEU A 393 -10.27 -14.67 6.99
C LEU A 393 -10.35 -14.78 8.52
N GLU A 394 -9.87 -13.76 9.23
CA GLU A 394 -9.97 -13.59 10.67
C GLU A 394 -10.96 -12.50 11.07
N TYR A 395 -10.99 -11.42 10.31
CA TYR A 395 -11.85 -10.27 10.54
C TYR A 395 -12.11 -9.54 9.23
N GLN A 396 -13.31 -8.98 9.12
CA GLN A 396 -13.65 -8.04 8.07
C GLN A 396 -14.72 -7.06 8.57
N GLN A 397 -14.71 -5.84 8.07
CA GLN A 397 -15.75 -4.85 8.33
C GLN A 397 -15.77 -3.79 7.23
N THR A 398 -16.98 -3.34 6.90
CA THR A 398 -17.23 -2.19 6.04
C THR A 398 -17.57 -0.95 6.86
N PHE A 399 -17.22 0.22 6.33
CA PHE A 399 -17.51 1.52 6.91
C PHE A 399 -17.91 2.46 5.78
N GLY A 400 -19.06 3.08 5.89
CA GLY A 400 -19.53 4.01 4.87
C GLY A 400 -20.84 4.68 5.25
N GLY A 401 -21.26 5.55 4.36
CA GLY A 401 -22.54 6.25 4.41
C GLY A 401 -23.39 5.94 3.18
N SER A 402 -24.13 6.92 2.69
CA SER A 402 -25.06 6.70 1.55
C SER A 402 -24.42 6.87 0.17
N ASP A 403 -23.21 7.41 0.09
CA ASP A 403 -22.53 7.71 -1.18
C ASP A 403 -21.27 6.83 -1.36
N LEU A 404 -20.18 7.38 -1.92
CA LEU A 404 -18.96 6.67 -2.24
C LEU A 404 -17.92 6.81 -1.11
N ASP A 405 -17.44 5.70 -0.62
CA ASP A 405 -16.45 5.60 0.44
C ASP A 405 -15.34 4.61 0.03
N PHE A 406 -14.08 5.06 -0.08
CA PHE A 406 -12.96 4.26 -0.58
C PHE A 406 -11.84 4.14 0.44
N GLY A 407 -11.46 2.90 0.79
CA GLY A 407 -10.27 2.58 1.56
C GLY A 407 -9.05 2.38 0.64
N PHE A 408 -7.95 3.08 0.94
CA PHE A 408 -6.74 2.99 0.13
C PHE A 408 -5.61 2.24 0.83
N ASP A 409 -5.43 2.45 2.14
CA ASP A 409 -4.37 1.80 2.89
C ASP A 409 -4.81 1.48 4.33
N ALA A 410 -4.24 0.43 4.91
CA ALA A 410 -4.44 0.05 6.30
C ALA A 410 -3.19 -0.57 6.90
N LEU A 411 -3.05 -0.46 8.22
CA LEU A 411 -1.99 -1.12 8.96
C LEU A 411 -2.49 -1.70 10.29
N GLU A 412 -1.83 -2.76 10.74
CA GLU A 412 -1.90 -3.18 12.13
C GLU A 412 -0.87 -2.39 12.93
N THR A 413 -1.35 -1.70 13.96
CA THR A 413 -0.48 -0.91 14.84
C THR A 413 0.36 -1.79 15.73
N SER A 414 1.43 -1.25 16.33
CA SER A 414 2.28 -1.97 17.30
C SER A 414 1.51 -2.54 18.51
N ASN A 415 0.29 -2.06 18.76
CA ASN A 415 -0.60 -2.55 19.82
C ASN A 415 -1.56 -3.66 19.35
N GLY A 416 -1.54 -4.04 18.07
CA GLY A 416 -2.45 -5.01 17.48
C GLY A 416 -3.83 -4.46 17.12
N ASN A 417 -3.98 -3.14 17.05
CA ASN A 417 -5.17 -2.45 16.56
C ASN A 417 -5.02 -2.16 15.06
N ILE A 418 -6.09 -1.73 14.40
CA ILE A 418 -6.09 -1.45 12.96
C ILE A 418 -6.30 0.05 12.74
N LEU A 419 -5.53 0.65 11.85
CA LEU A 419 -5.76 1.98 11.30
C LEU A 419 -6.05 1.83 9.81
N LEU A 420 -7.16 2.39 9.35
CA LEU A 420 -7.61 2.42 7.96
C LEU A 420 -7.69 3.87 7.50
N VAL A 421 -7.25 4.17 6.28
CA VAL A 421 -7.32 5.49 5.67
C VAL A 421 -7.94 5.43 4.27
N GLY A 422 -8.55 6.54 3.87
CA GLY A 422 -9.16 6.68 2.57
C GLY A 422 -9.91 7.99 2.39
N GLU A 423 -10.98 7.96 1.61
CA GLU A 423 -11.79 9.14 1.29
C GLU A 423 -13.28 8.82 1.33
N THR A 424 -14.10 9.83 1.61
CA THR A 424 -15.57 9.75 1.64
C THR A 424 -16.23 10.91 0.91
N THR A 425 -17.30 10.62 0.20
CA THR A 425 -18.27 11.63 -0.28
C THR A 425 -19.57 11.61 0.54
N SER A 426 -19.69 10.66 1.47
CA SER A 426 -20.90 10.47 2.27
C SER A 426 -21.04 11.53 3.34
N LYS A 427 -22.20 12.20 3.36
CA LYS A 427 -22.55 13.25 4.33
C LYS A 427 -23.13 12.69 5.62
N ASP A 428 -23.47 11.43 5.64
CA ASP A 428 -24.11 10.72 6.74
C ASP A 428 -23.21 9.64 7.36
N LEU A 429 -21.91 9.63 7.04
CA LEU A 429 -20.96 8.78 7.71
C LEU A 429 -20.87 9.14 9.19
N MET A 430 -21.12 8.16 10.05
CA MET A 430 -21.26 8.37 11.48
C MET A 430 -19.95 8.83 12.12
N GLY A 431 -20.02 9.93 12.89
CA GLY A 431 -18.90 10.43 13.71
C GLY A 431 -18.05 11.50 13.06
N ILE A 432 -18.41 11.98 11.86
CA ILE A 432 -17.72 13.08 11.19
C ILE A 432 -18.66 14.20 10.78
N ASP A 433 -18.09 15.40 10.65
CA ASP A 433 -18.71 16.54 9.97
C ASP A 433 -18.09 16.64 8.56
N HIS A 434 -18.87 16.31 7.54
CA HIS A 434 -18.45 16.44 6.14
C HIS A 434 -18.13 17.89 5.81
N LYS A 435 -16.94 18.15 5.24
CA LYS A 435 -16.41 19.52 5.05
C LYS A 435 -16.45 19.98 3.60
N GLY A 436 -16.02 19.11 2.67
CA GLY A 436 -15.80 19.44 1.28
C GLY A 436 -16.62 18.67 0.26
N GLY A 437 -16.06 18.44 -0.90
CA GLY A 437 -16.58 17.52 -1.92
C GLY A 437 -16.24 16.09 -1.58
N VAL A 438 -14.95 15.83 -1.35
CA VAL A 438 -14.37 14.58 -0.88
C VAL A 438 -13.57 14.87 0.39
N ASP A 439 -13.77 14.11 1.45
CA ASP A 439 -13.05 14.28 2.71
C ASP A 439 -12.08 13.11 2.95
N LEU A 440 -10.87 13.42 3.41
CA LEU A 440 -9.95 12.46 3.96
C LEU A 440 -10.51 11.84 5.24
N ILE A 441 -10.50 10.52 5.34
CA ILE A 441 -11.00 9.76 6.50
C ILE A 441 -9.92 8.87 7.08
N ILE A 442 -9.88 8.81 8.41
CA ILE A 442 -9.05 7.89 9.19
C ILE A 442 -9.94 7.18 10.20
N ILE A 443 -9.90 5.85 10.22
CA ILE A 443 -10.68 5.00 11.11
C ILE A 443 -9.72 4.16 11.95
N TYR A 444 -9.85 4.22 13.27
CA TYR A 444 -9.07 3.42 14.20
C TYR A 444 -9.96 2.38 14.91
N ILE A 445 -9.56 1.12 14.83
CA ILE A 445 -10.31 -0.05 15.30
C ILE A 445 -9.46 -0.81 16.32
N ARG A 446 -10.05 -1.13 17.49
CA ARG A 446 -9.38 -1.84 18.57
C ARG A 446 -10.02 -3.18 18.94
#